data_d09beb9d15607e6efd100f786b915b7a
#
_entry.id   d09beb9d15607e6efd100f786b915b7a
#
_cell.length_a   1.000
_cell.length_b   1.000
_cell.length_c   1.000
_cell.angle_alpha   90.00
_cell.angle_beta   90.00
_cell.angle_gamma   90.00
#
_symmetry.space_group_name_H-M   'P 1'
#
loop_
_entity.id
_entity.type
_entity.pdbx_description
1 polymer ?
#
loop_
_entity_poly.entity_id
_entity_poly.type
_entity_poly.pdbx_seq_one_letter_code
_entity_poly.pdbx_strand_id
1 'polypeptide(L)'
;MESTQSLSALSAPSAALSPEKKVLAWYDAWADDMLRFCFLCLGSQQEAEKALCEAFLRLMKNSSASREYPFSSPRTLCLRSACIVCKKSLRRFRRFYPADDAALSAQLAAFGCTQPGDLKLLTGLLHLPFTERCILLMTCWLGLSEEETAFVMHLRPAVLRRHRIKAEEMMTEGRSEMEE
;
A
#
# COMPACT_ATOMS: atom_id res chain seq x y z
N MET A 1 15.43 -20.57 25.10
CA MET A 1 15.02 -21.73 24.29
C MET A 1 13.51 -21.66 24.15
N GLU A 2 13.05 -21.82 22.90
CA GLU A 2 11.63 -21.85 22.48
C GLU A 2 10.88 -20.51 22.59
N SER A 3 10.27 -19.93 21.58
CA SER A 3 9.65 -20.56 20.41
C SER A 3 9.50 -19.53 19.27
N THR A 4 10.20 -19.75 18.19
CA THR A 4 9.87 -19.24 16.87
C THR A 4 8.78 -20.16 16.28
N GLN A 5 7.52 -19.92 16.56
CA GLN A 5 6.41 -20.59 15.89
C GLN A 5 5.93 -19.74 14.70
N SER A 6 6.43 -20.07 13.55
CA SER A 6 5.68 -20.51 12.34
C SER A 6 4.37 -19.74 12.06
N LEU A 7 4.50 -18.58 11.40
CA LEU A 7 3.42 -17.95 10.63
C LEU A 7 3.32 -18.58 9.21
N SER A 8 3.36 -19.90 9.16
CA SER A 8 3.27 -20.67 7.92
C SER A 8 2.12 -21.66 8.00
N ALA A 9 0.90 -21.23 7.84
CA ALA A 9 -0.26 -22.00 7.37
C ALA A 9 -1.58 -21.25 7.60
N LEU A 10 -1.80 -20.12 6.93
CA LEU A 10 -3.18 -19.75 6.61
C LEU A 10 -3.46 -20.32 5.22
N SER A 11 -3.86 -21.58 5.19
CA SER A 11 -4.41 -22.27 4.03
C SER A 11 -5.48 -21.38 3.39
N ALA A 12 -5.30 -21.11 2.10
CA ALA A 12 -6.29 -20.40 1.30
C ALA A 12 -7.66 -21.07 1.47
N PRO A 13 -8.74 -20.33 1.78
CA PRO A 13 -10.07 -20.91 1.82
C PRO A 13 -10.44 -21.40 0.42
N SER A 14 -10.74 -22.68 0.37
CA SER A 14 -11.09 -23.52 -0.75
C SER A 14 -12.09 -22.88 -1.74
N ALA A 15 -12.04 -23.34 -2.99
CA ALA A 15 -12.84 -22.98 -4.17
C ALA A 15 -14.39 -23.00 -4.01
N ALA A 16 -14.93 -23.29 -2.83
CA ALA A 16 -16.35 -23.47 -2.55
C ALA A 16 -17.06 -22.24 -1.96
N LEU A 17 -16.35 -21.11 -1.67
CA LEU A 17 -17.00 -19.93 -1.11
C LEU A 17 -17.58 -19.04 -2.21
N SER A 18 -18.78 -18.44 -1.93
CA SER A 18 -19.31 -17.41 -2.83
C SER A 18 -18.33 -16.24 -2.97
N PRO A 19 -18.34 -15.51 -4.11
CA PRO A 19 -17.43 -14.40 -4.33
C PRO A 19 -17.42 -13.37 -3.20
N GLU A 20 -18.59 -13.09 -2.62
CA GLU A 20 -18.76 -12.17 -1.50
C GLU A 20 -18.08 -12.68 -0.23
N LYS A 21 -18.26 -13.94 0.10
CA LYS A 21 -17.61 -14.56 1.27
C LYS A 21 -16.09 -14.59 1.13
N LYS A 22 -15.58 -14.77 -0.09
CA LYS A 22 -14.13 -14.68 -0.36
C LYS A 22 -13.59 -13.27 -0.06
N VAL A 23 -14.29 -12.24 -0.53
CA VAL A 23 -13.87 -10.85 -0.31
C VAL A 23 -13.96 -10.46 1.16
N LEU A 24 -14.96 -10.94 1.91
CA LEU A 24 -15.04 -10.76 3.36
C LEU A 24 -13.86 -11.41 4.09
N ALA A 25 -13.51 -12.64 3.74
CA ALA A 25 -12.33 -13.31 4.30
C ALA A 25 -11.02 -12.54 3.97
N TRP A 26 -10.92 -11.91 2.80
CA TRP A 26 -9.79 -11.06 2.46
C TRP A 26 -9.78 -9.76 3.26
N TYR A 27 -10.96 -9.21 3.54
CA TYR A 27 -11.07 -8.04 4.41
C TYR A 27 -10.55 -8.37 5.81
N ASP A 28 -11.02 -9.45 6.41
CA ASP A 28 -10.60 -9.89 7.76
C ASP A 28 -9.09 -10.18 7.83
N ALA A 29 -8.51 -10.68 6.74
CA ALA A 29 -7.09 -11.03 6.70
C ALA A 29 -6.16 -9.83 6.45
N TRP A 30 -6.58 -8.81 5.69
CA TRP A 30 -5.67 -7.76 5.20
C TRP A 30 -6.16 -6.32 5.36
N ALA A 31 -7.29 -6.07 6.03
CA ALA A 31 -7.84 -4.72 6.15
C ALA A 31 -6.87 -3.75 6.83
N ASP A 32 -6.18 -4.18 7.90
CA ASP A 32 -5.24 -3.35 8.64
C ASP A 32 -4.01 -2.98 7.79
N ASP A 33 -3.41 -3.94 7.12
CA ASP A 33 -2.28 -3.67 6.21
C ASP A 33 -2.69 -2.76 5.05
N MET A 34 -3.88 -2.99 4.51
CA MET A 34 -4.43 -2.18 3.43
C MET A 34 -4.76 -0.76 3.90
N LEU A 35 -5.27 -0.59 5.13
CA LEU A 35 -5.53 0.73 5.71
C LEU A 35 -4.22 1.52 5.86
N ARG A 36 -3.19 0.89 6.42
CA ARG A 36 -1.85 1.49 6.53
C ARG A 36 -1.28 1.84 5.16
N PHE A 37 -1.39 0.94 4.20
CA PHE A 37 -0.97 1.20 2.83
C PHE A 37 -1.71 2.41 2.21
N CYS A 38 -3.03 2.46 2.34
CA CYS A 38 -3.83 3.60 1.85
C CYS A 38 -3.44 4.90 2.56
N PHE A 39 -3.19 4.86 3.87
CA PHE A 39 -2.73 6.02 4.62
C PHE A 39 -1.38 6.53 4.12
N LEU A 40 -0.40 5.65 3.97
CA LEU A 40 0.92 6.01 3.45
C LEU A 40 0.88 6.47 1.98
N CYS A 41 -0.14 6.05 1.22
CA CYS A 41 -0.38 6.55 -0.13
C CYS A 41 -1.02 7.93 -0.16
N LEU A 42 -1.90 8.26 0.80
CA LEU A 42 -2.78 9.43 0.76
C LEU A 42 -2.40 10.53 1.76
N GLY A 43 -1.69 10.20 2.84
CA GLY A 43 -1.32 11.13 3.91
C GLY A 43 -2.50 11.60 4.77
N SER A 44 -3.66 10.96 4.69
CA SER A 44 -4.86 11.32 5.45
C SER A 44 -5.61 10.06 5.89
N GLN A 45 -5.85 9.93 7.19
CA GLN A 45 -6.58 8.79 7.76
C GLN A 45 -7.99 8.69 7.19
N GLN A 46 -8.73 9.80 7.15
CA GLN A 46 -10.10 9.82 6.65
C GLN A 46 -10.19 9.36 5.19
N GLU A 47 -9.26 9.79 4.34
CA GLU A 47 -9.22 9.38 2.94
C GLU A 47 -8.73 7.94 2.79
N ALA A 48 -7.85 7.47 3.67
CA ALA A 48 -7.41 6.08 3.70
C ALA A 48 -8.56 5.12 4.04
N GLU A 49 -9.38 5.46 5.03
CA GLU A 49 -10.58 4.67 5.39
C GLU A 49 -11.61 4.62 4.25
N LYS A 50 -11.86 5.75 3.59
CA LYS A 50 -12.73 5.79 2.40
C LYS A 50 -12.15 4.95 1.26
N ALA A 51 -10.84 5.05 1.02
CA ALA A 51 -10.16 4.29 -0.02
C ALA A 51 -10.19 2.79 0.25
N LEU A 52 -10.01 2.37 1.50
CA LEU A 52 -10.15 0.98 1.92
C LEU A 52 -11.54 0.44 1.59
N CYS A 53 -12.58 1.13 2.04
CA CYS A 53 -13.97 0.73 1.77
C CYS A 53 -14.26 0.66 0.25
N GLU A 54 -13.87 1.69 -0.53
CA GLU A 54 -14.07 1.70 -1.99
C GLU A 54 -13.29 0.57 -2.66
N ALA A 55 -12.08 0.23 -2.18
CA ALA A 55 -11.26 -0.86 -2.73
C ALA A 55 -11.94 -2.22 -2.55
N PHE A 56 -12.48 -2.53 -1.37
CA PHE A 56 -13.19 -3.78 -1.12
C PHE A 56 -14.55 -3.84 -1.84
N LEU A 57 -15.30 -2.75 -1.89
CA LEU A 57 -16.53 -2.67 -2.70
C LEU A 57 -16.25 -2.91 -4.19
N ARG A 58 -15.12 -2.42 -4.69
CA ARG A 58 -14.67 -2.68 -6.06
C ARG A 58 -14.35 -4.17 -6.28
N LEU A 59 -13.69 -4.81 -5.32
CA LEU A 59 -13.42 -6.25 -5.37
C LEU A 59 -14.71 -7.07 -5.39
N MET A 60 -15.67 -6.73 -4.54
CA MET A 60 -16.99 -7.39 -4.52
C MET A 60 -17.70 -7.30 -5.87
N LYS A 61 -17.70 -6.13 -6.50
CA LYS A 61 -18.33 -5.92 -7.81
C LYS A 61 -17.61 -6.67 -8.95
N ASN A 62 -16.31 -6.88 -8.83
CA ASN A 62 -15.50 -7.50 -9.88
C ASN A 62 -15.16 -8.98 -9.58
N SER A 63 -15.63 -9.54 -8.49
CA SER A 63 -15.29 -10.89 -8.04
C SER A 63 -15.76 -11.99 -9.00
N SER A 64 -16.77 -11.72 -9.82
CA SER A 64 -17.25 -12.63 -10.88
C SER A 64 -16.40 -12.63 -12.15
N ALA A 65 -15.51 -11.64 -12.32
CA ALA A 65 -14.69 -11.45 -13.52
C ALA A 65 -13.20 -11.83 -13.31
N SER A 66 -12.88 -12.64 -12.30
CA SER A 66 -11.51 -13.00 -11.97
C SER A 66 -10.89 -13.88 -13.05
N ARG A 67 -10.21 -13.21 -14.01
CA ARG A 67 -9.17 -13.85 -14.80
C ARG A 67 -8.02 -14.22 -13.86
N GLU A 68 -7.65 -15.48 -13.83
CA GLU A 68 -6.45 -15.94 -13.14
C GLU A 68 -5.23 -15.37 -13.88
N TYR A 69 -4.49 -14.50 -13.24
CA TYR A 69 -3.20 -14.04 -13.71
C TYR A 69 -2.09 -14.73 -12.89
N PRO A 70 -0.90 -14.96 -13.45
CA PRO A 70 0.19 -15.69 -12.77
C PRO A 70 0.57 -15.13 -11.39
N PHE A 71 0.34 -13.85 -11.14
CA PHE A 71 0.67 -13.16 -9.88
C PHE A 71 -0.58 -12.69 -9.12
N SER A 72 -1.76 -13.23 -9.43
CA SER A 72 -3.02 -12.85 -8.80
C SER A 72 -3.28 -13.61 -7.51
N SER A 73 -2.47 -13.37 -6.49
CA SER A 73 -2.83 -13.77 -5.14
C SER A 73 -3.96 -12.87 -4.61
N PRO A 74 -4.76 -13.33 -3.64
CA PRO A 74 -5.77 -12.47 -3.00
C PRO A 74 -5.18 -11.16 -2.49
N ARG A 75 -3.98 -11.19 -1.90
CA ARG A 75 -3.26 -10.02 -1.39
C ARG A 75 -2.91 -9.03 -2.51
N THR A 76 -2.38 -9.50 -3.63
CA THR A 76 -2.04 -8.63 -4.77
C THR A 76 -3.27 -8.04 -5.44
N LEU A 77 -4.39 -8.76 -5.47
CA LEU A 77 -5.66 -8.24 -5.96
C LEU A 77 -6.21 -7.12 -5.06
N CYS A 78 -6.14 -7.29 -3.73
CA CYS A 78 -6.51 -6.26 -2.77
C CYS A 78 -5.65 -5.00 -2.94
N LEU A 79 -4.32 -5.15 -2.99
CA LEU A 79 -3.39 -4.03 -3.19
C LEU A 79 -3.61 -3.33 -4.54
N ARG A 80 -3.86 -4.08 -5.61
CA ARG A 80 -4.20 -3.51 -6.92
C ARG A 80 -5.47 -2.66 -6.86
N SER A 81 -6.50 -3.15 -6.18
CA SER A 81 -7.73 -2.39 -5.98
C SER A 81 -7.48 -1.10 -5.20
N ALA A 82 -6.72 -1.18 -4.10
CA ALA A 82 -6.34 -0.02 -3.29
C ALA A 82 -5.53 1.00 -4.10
N CYS A 83 -4.52 0.58 -4.86
CA CYS A 83 -3.75 1.48 -5.72
C CYS A 83 -4.62 2.24 -6.71
N ILE A 84 -5.56 1.57 -7.35
CA ILE A 84 -6.48 2.21 -8.32
C ILE A 84 -7.32 3.27 -7.61
N VAL A 85 -7.85 2.96 -6.43
CA VAL A 85 -8.68 3.89 -5.65
C VAL A 85 -7.84 5.06 -5.13
N CYS A 86 -6.69 4.81 -4.52
CA CYS A 86 -5.80 5.88 -4.03
C CYS A 86 -5.38 6.82 -5.16
N LYS A 87 -5.02 6.28 -6.32
CA LYS A 87 -4.67 7.10 -7.50
C LYS A 87 -5.83 7.98 -7.97
N LYS A 88 -7.07 7.46 -7.91
CA LYS A 88 -8.29 8.20 -8.25
C LYS A 88 -8.56 9.30 -7.22
N SER A 89 -8.41 9.02 -5.92
CA SER A 89 -8.54 9.99 -4.85
C SER A 89 -7.55 11.14 -4.99
N LEU A 90 -6.27 10.86 -5.21
CA LEU A 90 -5.26 11.90 -5.42
C LEU A 90 -5.52 12.79 -6.64
N ARG A 91 -6.10 12.25 -7.72
CA ARG A 91 -6.50 13.07 -8.88
C ARG A 91 -7.64 14.03 -8.58
N ARG A 92 -8.58 13.62 -7.72
CA ARG A 92 -9.71 14.48 -7.32
C ARG A 92 -9.29 15.57 -6.37
N PHE A 93 -8.35 15.28 -5.49
CA PHE A 93 -7.93 16.14 -4.40
C PHE A 93 -6.43 16.43 -4.52
N ARG A 94 -6.05 17.35 -5.40
CA ARG A 94 -4.66 17.77 -5.64
C ARG A 94 -3.90 18.28 -4.39
N ARG A 95 -4.48 18.16 -3.16
CA ARG A 95 -3.97 18.74 -1.92
C ARG A 95 -4.22 17.84 -0.72
N PHE A 96 -3.66 16.62 -0.70
CA PHE A 96 -3.69 15.79 0.50
C PHE A 96 -2.32 15.63 1.16
N TYR A 97 -1.53 16.67 1.13
CA TYR A 97 -0.47 16.76 2.12
C TYR A 97 -1.01 17.60 3.27
N PRO A 98 -0.93 17.15 4.53
CA PRO A 98 -1.13 18.06 5.64
C PRO A 98 -0.19 19.24 5.40
N ALA A 99 -0.74 20.42 5.38
CA ALA A 99 0.03 21.66 5.17
C ALA A 99 0.97 21.96 6.35
N ASP A 100 1.01 21.08 7.35
CA ASP A 100 1.73 21.22 8.59
C ASP A 100 2.33 19.87 9.00
N ASP A 101 3.65 19.84 9.16
CA ASP A 101 4.40 18.67 9.62
C ASP A 101 3.93 18.18 11.01
N ALA A 102 3.42 19.06 11.86
CA ALA A 102 2.88 18.70 13.17
C ALA A 102 1.60 17.87 13.04
N ALA A 103 0.71 18.23 12.13
CA ALA A 103 -0.50 17.47 11.84
C ALA A 103 -0.18 16.10 11.23
N LEU A 104 0.81 16.03 10.35
CA LEU A 104 1.30 14.77 9.79
C LEU A 104 1.91 13.88 10.87
N SER A 105 2.76 14.45 11.73
CA SER A 105 3.39 13.73 12.86
C SER A 105 2.34 13.15 13.80
N ALA A 106 1.30 13.91 14.13
CA ALA A 106 0.20 13.43 14.99
C ALA A 106 -0.55 12.25 14.35
N GLN A 107 -0.81 12.30 13.03
CA GLN A 107 -1.46 11.20 12.33
C GLN A 107 -0.56 9.96 12.25
N LEU A 108 0.74 10.13 12.01
CA LEU A 108 1.71 9.04 11.98
C LEU A 108 1.86 8.38 13.35
N ALA A 109 1.86 9.17 14.43
CA ALA A 109 1.87 8.67 15.80
C ALA A 109 0.63 7.81 16.11
N ALA A 110 -0.54 8.15 15.59
CA ALA A 110 -1.75 7.35 15.71
C ALA A 110 -1.62 5.97 15.03
N PHE A 111 -0.75 5.83 14.03
CA PHE A 111 -0.38 4.55 13.41
C PHE A 111 0.81 3.84 14.08
N GLY A 112 1.25 4.31 15.26
CA GLY A 112 2.34 3.71 16.02
C GLY A 112 3.75 4.14 15.59
N CYS A 113 3.87 5.13 14.70
CA CYS A 113 5.15 5.68 14.24
C CYS A 113 5.55 6.84 15.16
N THR A 114 6.27 6.54 16.25
CA THR A 114 6.63 7.54 17.29
C THR A 114 8.12 7.89 17.30
N GLN A 115 8.95 7.11 16.63
CA GLN A 115 10.39 7.38 16.59
C GLN A 115 10.70 8.53 15.63
N PRO A 116 11.59 9.48 16.00
CA PRO A 116 11.94 10.61 15.12
C PRO A 116 12.49 10.19 13.76
N GLY A 117 13.25 9.08 13.71
CA GLY A 117 13.77 8.51 12.46
C GLY A 117 12.67 8.01 11.54
N ASP A 118 11.65 7.34 12.10
CA ASP A 118 10.50 6.85 11.35
C ASP A 118 9.67 8.00 10.77
N LEU A 119 9.47 9.07 11.57
CA LEU A 119 8.74 10.25 11.11
C LEU A 119 9.43 10.92 9.93
N LYS A 120 10.76 11.11 9.99
CA LYS A 120 11.53 11.66 8.87
C LYS A 120 11.41 10.80 7.62
N LEU A 121 11.56 9.49 7.76
CA LEU A 121 11.44 8.54 6.65
C LEU A 121 10.05 8.60 6.01
N LEU A 122 9.01 8.62 6.83
CA LEU A 122 7.62 8.64 6.36
C LEU A 122 7.24 9.99 5.74
N THR A 123 7.75 11.08 6.27
CA THR A 123 7.59 12.42 5.67
C THR A 123 8.25 12.44 4.29
N GLY A 124 9.50 11.98 4.16
CA GLY A 124 10.18 11.84 2.87
C GLY A 124 9.40 10.97 1.89
N LEU A 125 8.88 9.83 2.35
CA LEU A 125 8.04 8.94 1.54
C LEU A 125 6.77 9.65 1.02
N LEU A 126 6.12 10.45 1.85
CA LEU A 126 4.91 11.19 1.45
C LEU A 126 5.20 12.29 0.43
N HIS A 127 6.41 12.84 0.37
CA HIS A 127 6.82 13.79 -0.66
C HIS A 127 7.11 13.14 -2.01
N LEU A 128 7.33 11.82 -2.07
CA LEU A 128 7.51 11.13 -3.34
C LEU A 128 6.26 11.22 -4.23
N PRO A 129 6.42 11.26 -5.56
CA PRO A 129 5.30 11.05 -6.47
C PRO A 129 4.62 9.71 -6.19
N PHE A 130 3.32 9.63 -6.45
CA PHE A 130 2.49 8.46 -6.09
C PHE A 130 3.04 7.12 -6.58
N THR A 131 3.54 7.06 -7.81
CA THR A 131 4.05 5.80 -8.40
C THR A 131 5.29 5.31 -7.65
N GLU A 132 6.25 6.19 -7.42
CA GLU A 132 7.49 5.95 -6.72
C GLU A 132 7.23 5.53 -5.28
N ARG A 133 6.34 6.22 -4.60
CA ARG A 133 5.88 5.90 -3.24
C ARG A 133 5.28 4.50 -3.15
N CYS A 134 4.32 4.18 -4.02
CA CYS A 134 3.69 2.86 -4.03
C CYS A 134 4.70 1.73 -4.29
N ILE A 135 5.67 1.93 -5.18
CA ILE A 135 6.69 0.92 -5.48
C ILE A 135 7.53 0.65 -4.24
N LEU A 136 8.03 1.68 -3.55
CA LEU A 136 8.81 1.49 -2.30
C LEU A 136 7.97 0.82 -1.22
N LEU A 137 6.74 1.24 -1.01
CA LEU A 137 5.85 0.61 -0.03
C LEU A 137 5.63 -0.88 -0.32
N MET A 138 5.45 -1.25 -1.58
CA MET A 138 5.21 -2.65 -1.95
C MET A 138 6.47 -3.49 -1.84
N THR A 139 7.61 -2.99 -2.31
CA THR A 139 8.85 -3.78 -2.34
C THR A 139 9.56 -3.80 -1.01
N CYS A 140 9.69 -2.65 -0.33
CA CYS A 140 10.49 -2.53 0.89
C CYS A 140 9.69 -2.85 2.17
N TRP A 141 8.42 -2.43 2.22
CA TRP A 141 7.60 -2.63 3.43
C TRP A 141 6.74 -3.90 3.34
N LEU A 142 6.02 -4.10 2.23
CA LEU A 142 5.14 -5.26 2.07
C LEU A 142 5.87 -6.51 1.55
N GLY A 143 7.13 -6.39 1.13
CA GLY A 143 7.96 -7.50 0.66
C GLY A 143 7.46 -8.17 -0.61
N LEU A 144 6.75 -7.44 -1.49
CA LEU A 144 6.33 -7.98 -2.79
C LEU A 144 7.52 -8.12 -3.73
N SER A 145 7.49 -9.16 -4.57
CA SER A 145 8.44 -9.30 -5.66
C SER A 145 8.26 -8.20 -6.73
N GLU A 146 9.26 -8.05 -7.62
CA GLU A 146 9.15 -7.11 -8.74
C GLU A 146 7.96 -7.46 -9.64
N GLU A 147 7.72 -8.75 -9.89
CA GLU A 147 6.64 -9.25 -10.73
C GLU A 147 5.27 -8.96 -10.10
N GLU A 148 5.12 -9.22 -8.80
CA GLU A 148 3.89 -8.91 -8.06
C GLU A 148 3.62 -7.40 -8.05
N THR A 149 4.66 -6.60 -7.78
CA THR A 149 4.55 -5.14 -7.78
C THR A 149 4.20 -4.60 -9.18
N ALA A 150 4.82 -5.16 -10.23
CA ALA A 150 4.51 -4.83 -11.61
C ALA A 150 3.06 -5.18 -11.97
N PHE A 151 2.58 -6.34 -11.50
CA PHE A 151 1.18 -6.73 -11.65
C PHE A 151 0.24 -5.77 -10.92
N VAL A 152 0.51 -5.43 -9.67
CA VAL A 152 -0.31 -4.51 -8.87
C VAL A 152 -0.36 -3.12 -9.51
N MET A 153 0.78 -2.57 -9.90
CA MET A 153 0.91 -1.24 -10.49
C MET A 153 0.51 -1.17 -11.97
N HIS A 154 0.28 -2.31 -12.61
CA HIS A 154 0.04 -2.42 -14.05
C HIS A 154 1.17 -1.80 -14.89
N LEU A 155 2.40 -2.11 -14.50
CA LEU A 155 3.62 -1.64 -15.14
C LEU A 155 4.39 -2.82 -15.76
N ARG A 156 5.21 -2.53 -16.78
CA ARG A 156 6.21 -3.49 -17.26
C ARG A 156 7.39 -3.54 -16.27
N PRO A 157 8.02 -4.70 -16.01
CA PRO A 157 9.12 -4.81 -15.05
C PRO A 157 10.26 -3.81 -15.28
N ALA A 158 10.65 -3.57 -16.55
CA ALA A 158 11.67 -2.58 -16.87
C ALA A 158 11.29 -1.13 -16.50
N VAL A 159 10.00 -0.80 -16.59
CA VAL A 159 9.48 0.52 -16.20
C VAL A 159 9.45 0.62 -14.67
N LEU A 160 9.03 -0.44 -13.99
CA LEU A 160 9.03 -0.52 -12.53
C LEU A 160 10.43 -0.30 -11.96
N ARG A 161 11.46 -0.98 -12.51
CA ARG A 161 12.84 -0.82 -12.05
C ARG A 161 13.33 0.63 -12.17
N ARG A 162 13.02 1.32 -13.27
CA ARG A 162 13.37 2.74 -13.43
C ARG A 162 12.69 3.62 -12.38
N HIS A 163 11.41 3.40 -12.10
CA HIS A 163 10.72 4.14 -11.06
C HIS A 163 11.27 3.84 -9.67
N ARG A 164 11.68 2.60 -9.41
CA ARG A 164 12.29 2.20 -8.15
C ARG A 164 13.62 2.91 -7.93
N ILE A 165 14.53 2.88 -8.90
CA ILE A 165 15.82 3.58 -8.83
C ILE A 165 15.59 5.07 -8.55
N LYS A 166 14.71 5.70 -9.33
CA LYS A 166 14.36 7.11 -9.13
C LYS A 166 13.80 7.38 -7.73
N ALA A 167 12.97 6.50 -7.20
CA ALA A 167 12.42 6.64 -5.85
C ALA A 167 13.51 6.56 -4.76
N GLU A 168 14.46 5.63 -4.92
CA GLU A 168 15.61 5.47 -4.03
C GLU A 168 16.53 6.70 -4.07
N GLU A 169 16.80 7.25 -5.25
CA GLU A 169 17.55 8.50 -5.43
C GLU A 169 16.89 9.67 -4.73
N MET A 170 15.61 9.89 -4.97
CA MET A 170 14.84 10.98 -4.33
C MET A 170 14.80 10.86 -2.80
N MET A 171 14.74 9.64 -2.26
CA MET A 171 14.79 9.41 -0.81
C MET A 171 16.17 9.73 -0.22
N THR A 172 17.26 9.49 -0.96
CA THR A 172 18.62 9.81 -0.51
C THR A 172 18.91 11.31 -0.59
N GLU A 173 18.49 11.98 -1.66
CA GLU A 173 18.63 13.43 -1.83
C GLU A 173 17.88 14.20 -0.74
N GLY A 174 16.59 13.87 -0.49
CA GLY A 174 15.80 14.50 0.57
C GLY A 174 16.34 14.26 1.98
N ARG A 175 17.15 13.21 2.17
CA ARG A 175 17.83 12.94 3.44
C ARG A 175 19.00 13.87 3.67
N SER A 176 19.77 14.18 2.64
CA SER A 176 20.92 15.08 2.70
C SER A 176 20.52 16.52 3.02
N GLU A 177 19.40 16.99 2.44
CA GLU A 177 18.88 18.34 2.69
C GLU A 177 18.30 18.54 4.10
N MET A 178 17.94 17.46 4.79
CA MET A 178 17.41 17.53 6.16
C MET A 178 18.47 17.35 7.25
N GLU A 179 19.72 17.07 6.88
CA GLU A 179 20.86 16.93 7.81
C GLU A 179 21.72 18.20 7.86
N GLU A 180 21.49 19.18 6.99
CA GLU A 180 22.08 20.53 7.03
C GLU A 180 21.20 21.51 7.82
#